data_07c202d4d6dad600ee8e132db3e9558e
#
_entry.id   07c202d4d6dad600ee8e132db3e9558e
#
_cell.length_a   1.000
_cell.length_b   1.000
_cell.length_c   1.000
_cell.angle_alpha   90.00
_cell.angle_beta   90.00
_cell.angle_gamma   90.00
#
_symmetry.space_group_name_H-M   'P 1'
#
loop_
_entity.id
_entity.type
_entity.pdbx_description
1 polymer ?
#
loop_
_entity_poly.entity_id
_entity_poly.type
_entity_poly.pdbx_seq_one_letter_code
_entity_poly.pdbx_strand_id
1 'polypeptide(L)'
;MLERNMTLLLHLSFVTYKDYGFSIDPHIITLVESDPFYGYESETVVAHLTKLNDIATLFTNDERTRYFYILKIFPFSLKGDAKIWFNSLDPGCVRSPQDMIYYFSAKYFPAHKKQAALRDIYNFVQIEEESLPQAWGRLLQLLNALPDHPLKKNEILDIFYNGLTDASKDYLDSCAGCVFRERTVDQVELLLNNMLTN
;
A
#
# COMPACT_ATOMS: atom_id res chain seq x y z
N MET A 1 -29.78 -16.51 -2.69
CA MET A 1 -28.59 -15.74 -3.09
C MET A 1 -28.62 -14.32 -2.55
N LEU A 2 -29.73 -13.60 -2.63
CA LEU A 2 -29.93 -12.24 -2.04
C LEU A 2 -29.84 -12.22 -0.50
N GLU A 3 -30.38 -13.24 0.17
CA GLU A 3 -30.32 -13.33 1.64
C GLU A 3 -28.90 -13.53 2.18
N ARG A 4 -28.04 -14.26 1.47
CA ARG A 4 -26.63 -14.48 1.87
C ARG A 4 -25.80 -13.20 1.77
N ASN A 5 -26.03 -12.37 0.74
CA ASN A 5 -25.39 -11.07 0.59
C ASN A 5 -25.85 -10.07 1.66
N MET A 6 -27.14 -10.13 2.03
CA MET A 6 -27.69 -9.27 3.09
C MET A 6 -27.17 -9.71 4.46
N THR A 7 -26.99 -11.01 4.69
CA THR A 7 -26.39 -11.54 5.91
C THR A 7 -24.91 -11.18 6.04
N LEU A 8 -24.13 -11.16 4.95
CA LEU A 8 -22.74 -10.75 4.95
C LEU A 8 -22.59 -9.25 5.21
N LEU A 9 -23.43 -8.42 4.57
CA LEU A 9 -23.51 -6.98 4.83
C LEU A 9 -23.96 -6.70 6.27
N LEU A 10 -24.89 -7.48 6.80
CA LEU A 10 -25.33 -7.40 8.19
C LEU A 10 -24.24 -7.90 9.15
N HIS A 11 -23.45 -8.93 8.81
CA HIS A 11 -22.35 -9.42 9.64
C HIS A 11 -21.14 -8.46 9.66
N LEU A 12 -20.85 -7.79 8.57
CA LEU A 12 -19.86 -6.69 8.56
C LEU A 12 -20.36 -5.47 9.36
N SER A 13 -21.69 -5.29 9.48
CA SER A 13 -22.29 -4.31 10.39
C SER A 13 -22.33 -4.77 11.85
N PHE A 14 -22.19 -6.08 12.11
CA PHE A 14 -22.14 -6.70 13.45
C PHE A 14 -20.73 -6.87 14.02
N VAL A 15 -19.69 -6.32 13.41
CA VAL A 15 -18.52 -6.02 14.21
C VAL A 15 -19.00 -5.04 15.27
N THR A 16 -19.24 -5.54 16.47
CA THR A 16 -19.75 -4.82 17.63
C THR A 16 -18.83 -3.66 18.03
N TYR A 17 -18.73 -2.71 17.14
CA TYR A 17 -18.43 -1.36 17.49
C TYR A 17 -19.79 -0.71 17.74
N LYS A 18 -20.09 -0.43 19.01
CA LYS A 18 -21.23 0.41 19.42
C LYS A 18 -21.46 1.44 18.33
N ASP A 19 -22.65 1.46 17.75
CA ASP A 19 -23.11 2.39 16.75
C ASP A 19 -22.62 3.83 17.05
N TYR A 20 -21.44 4.15 16.58
CA TYR A 20 -21.15 5.52 16.24
C TYR A 20 -21.92 5.74 14.95
N GLY A 21 -23.12 6.30 15.03
CA GLY A 21 -24.11 6.52 13.95
C GLY A 21 -23.59 7.01 12.60
N PHE A 22 -22.59 6.32 12.03
CA PHE A 22 -21.99 6.60 10.75
C PHE A 22 -22.85 6.03 9.64
N SER A 23 -23.71 6.86 9.08
CA SER A 23 -24.24 6.61 7.73
C SER A 23 -23.13 6.96 6.73
N ILE A 24 -22.82 6.05 5.80
CA ILE A 24 -21.95 6.37 4.68
C ILE A 24 -22.75 7.27 3.73
N ASP A 25 -22.19 8.43 3.39
CA ASP A 25 -22.78 9.30 2.39
C ASP A 25 -22.84 8.56 1.04
N PRO A 26 -23.99 8.54 0.32
CA PRO A 26 -24.11 7.92 -0.99
C PRO A 26 -23.08 8.41 -2.02
N HIS A 27 -22.62 9.66 -1.91
CA HIS A 27 -21.56 10.20 -2.78
C HIS A 27 -20.23 9.48 -2.59
N ILE A 28 -19.93 9.02 -1.36
CA ILE A 28 -18.72 8.21 -1.09
C ILE A 28 -18.80 6.87 -1.80
N ILE A 29 -19.97 6.22 -1.73
CA ILE A 29 -20.17 4.95 -2.42
C ILE A 29 -19.94 5.14 -3.91
N THR A 30 -20.51 6.19 -4.51
CA THR A 30 -20.29 6.51 -5.93
C THR A 30 -18.81 6.75 -6.24
N LEU A 31 -18.09 7.47 -5.39
CA LEU A 31 -16.66 7.72 -5.54
C LEU A 31 -15.84 6.42 -5.47
N VAL A 32 -16.16 5.56 -4.52
CA VAL A 32 -15.49 4.25 -4.36
C VAL A 32 -15.77 3.33 -5.54
N GLU A 33 -17.01 3.32 -6.04
CA GLU A 33 -17.43 2.49 -7.18
C GLU A 33 -16.94 3.01 -8.53
N SER A 34 -16.45 4.24 -8.64
CA SER A 34 -15.97 4.83 -9.88
C SER A 34 -14.69 4.19 -10.41
N ASP A 35 -13.88 3.60 -9.54
CA ASP A 35 -12.63 2.92 -9.87
C ASP A 35 -12.47 1.70 -8.96
N PRO A 36 -13.21 0.61 -9.23
CA PRO A 36 -13.25 -0.56 -8.38
C PRO A 36 -12.09 -1.52 -8.68
N PHE A 37 -11.78 -2.37 -7.71
CA PHE A 37 -10.84 -3.47 -7.86
C PHE A 37 -11.57 -4.72 -8.40
N TYR A 38 -11.08 -5.26 -9.50
CA TYR A 38 -11.67 -6.46 -10.15
C TYR A 38 -10.94 -7.76 -9.78
N GLY A 39 -9.68 -7.67 -9.36
CA GLY A 39 -8.81 -8.83 -9.11
C GLY A 39 -7.93 -9.19 -10.30
N TYR A 40 -7.70 -8.27 -11.25
CA TYR A 40 -6.80 -8.49 -12.37
C TYR A 40 -5.33 -8.47 -11.92
N GLU A 41 -4.44 -9.13 -12.69
CA GLU A 41 -3.00 -9.17 -12.37
C GLU A 41 -2.32 -7.79 -12.43
N SER A 42 -2.86 -6.87 -13.22
CA SER A 42 -2.37 -5.48 -13.33
C SER A 42 -2.72 -4.62 -12.12
N GLU A 43 -3.68 -5.05 -11.30
CA GLU A 43 -4.12 -4.30 -10.11
C GLU A 43 -3.26 -4.67 -8.91
N THR A 44 -2.92 -3.68 -8.09
CA THR A 44 -2.15 -3.91 -6.87
C THR A 44 -2.99 -3.70 -5.62
N VAL A 45 -2.86 -4.62 -4.67
CA VAL A 45 -3.52 -4.55 -3.35
C VAL A 45 -3.18 -3.23 -2.65
N VAL A 46 -1.91 -2.81 -2.73
CA VAL A 46 -1.44 -1.56 -2.09
C VAL A 46 -2.14 -0.36 -2.67
N ALA A 47 -2.12 -0.18 -4.00
CA ALA A 47 -2.75 0.97 -4.64
C ALA A 47 -4.24 1.06 -4.28
N HIS A 48 -4.93 -0.10 -4.25
CA HIS A 48 -6.32 -0.16 -3.87
C HIS A 48 -6.57 0.25 -2.40
N LEU A 49 -5.79 -0.29 -1.46
CA LEU A 49 -5.90 0.06 -0.04
C LEU A 49 -5.50 1.51 0.23
N THR A 50 -4.46 2.03 -0.43
CA THR A 50 -4.06 3.44 -0.35
C THR A 50 -5.19 4.35 -0.81
N LYS A 51 -5.80 4.06 -1.96
CA LYS A 51 -6.96 4.82 -2.46
C LYS A 51 -8.11 4.86 -1.44
N LEU A 52 -8.45 3.71 -0.84
CA LEU A 52 -9.49 3.66 0.18
C LEU A 52 -9.12 4.46 1.43
N ASN A 53 -7.84 4.43 1.83
CA ASN A 53 -7.33 5.24 2.91
C ASN A 53 -7.43 6.73 2.59
N ASP A 54 -7.06 7.15 1.38
CA ASP A 54 -7.15 8.55 0.94
C ASP A 54 -8.60 9.05 0.94
N ILE A 55 -9.53 8.24 0.43
CA ILE A 55 -10.97 8.55 0.53
C ILE A 55 -11.40 8.67 2.00
N ALA A 56 -10.98 7.77 2.87
CA ALA A 56 -11.34 7.80 4.28
C ALA A 56 -10.75 9.02 5.02
N THR A 57 -9.58 9.54 4.61
CA THR A 57 -8.98 10.77 5.19
C THR A 57 -9.81 12.02 4.94
N LEU A 58 -10.64 12.03 3.90
CA LEU A 58 -11.56 13.16 3.64
C LEU A 58 -12.63 13.33 4.73
N PHE A 59 -12.86 12.28 5.53
CA PHE A 59 -13.95 12.26 6.54
C PHE A 59 -13.46 12.27 7.97
N THR A 60 -12.23 11.83 8.22
CA THR A 60 -11.69 11.78 9.58
C THR A 60 -10.17 11.80 9.59
N ASN A 61 -9.62 12.58 10.52
CA ASN A 61 -8.19 12.56 10.84
C ASN A 61 -7.85 11.52 11.92
N ASP A 62 -8.88 10.96 12.59
CA ASP A 62 -8.68 9.93 13.59
C ASP A 62 -8.39 8.58 12.92
N GLU A 63 -7.19 8.04 13.14
CA GLU A 63 -6.70 6.83 12.51
C GLU A 63 -7.61 5.62 12.77
N ARG A 64 -8.10 5.49 14.00
CA ARG A 64 -8.98 4.38 14.39
C ARG A 64 -10.31 4.44 13.67
N THR A 65 -10.93 5.59 13.60
CA THR A 65 -12.18 5.83 12.88
C THR A 65 -11.99 5.59 11.39
N ARG A 66 -10.85 6.01 10.82
CA ARG A 66 -10.49 5.81 9.42
C ARG A 66 -10.45 4.33 9.03
N TYR A 67 -9.85 3.47 9.84
CA TYR A 67 -9.85 2.02 9.59
C TYR A 67 -11.27 1.43 9.52
N PHE A 68 -12.20 1.91 10.35
CA PHE A 68 -13.59 1.46 10.29
C PHE A 68 -14.34 1.99 9.06
N TYR A 69 -14.01 3.19 8.60
CA TYR A 69 -14.52 3.70 7.33
C TYR A 69 -14.07 2.81 6.18
N ILE A 70 -12.78 2.50 6.10
CA ILE A 70 -12.22 1.62 5.08
C ILE A 70 -12.96 0.28 5.09
N LEU A 71 -13.14 -0.34 6.25
CA LEU A 71 -13.87 -1.61 6.36
C LEU A 71 -15.29 -1.53 5.80
N LYS A 72 -16.00 -0.43 6.05
CA LYS A 72 -17.37 -0.21 5.58
C LYS A 72 -17.47 0.04 4.08
N ILE A 73 -16.54 0.78 3.49
CA ILE A 73 -16.54 1.11 2.05
C ILE A 73 -15.91 0.02 1.19
N PHE A 74 -15.07 -0.84 1.77
CA PHE A 74 -14.35 -1.90 1.05
C PHE A 74 -15.26 -2.81 0.20
N PRO A 75 -16.43 -3.30 0.69
CA PRO A 75 -17.29 -4.14 -0.13
C PRO A 75 -17.82 -3.46 -1.40
N PHE A 76 -17.95 -2.14 -1.39
CA PHE A 76 -18.41 -1.34 -2.53
C PHE A 76 -17.29 -1.07 -3.53
N SER A 77 -16.05 -1.17 -3.09
CA SER A 77 -14.86 -0.97 -3.93
C SER A 77 -14.48 -2.18 -4.78
N LEU A 78 -15.19 -3.30 -4.66
CA LEU A 78 -14.88 -4.55 -5.34
C LEU A 78 -15.91 -4.85 -6.41
N LYS A 79 -15.44 -5.29 -7.61
CA LYS A 79 -16.28 -5.80 -8.70
C LYS A 79 -15.68 -7.10 -9.27
N GLY A 80 -16.39 -7.73 -10.20
CA GLY A 80 -15.93 -8.94 -10.88
C GLY A 80 -15.53 -10.07 -9.91
N ASP A 81 -14.38 -10.68 -10.18
CA ASP A 81 -13.87 -11.82 -9.40
C ASP A 81 -13.54 -11.44 -7.95
N ALA A 82 -13.11 -10.20 -7.71
CA ALA A 82 -12.85 -9.71 -6.37
C ALA A 82 -14.13 -9.63 -5.53
N LYS A 83 -15.24 -9.22 -6.14
CA LYS A 83 -16.54 -9.21 -5.47
C LYS A 83 -17.06 -10.63 -5.19
N ILE A 84 -16.89 -11.53 -6.15
CA ILE A 84 -17.28 -12.94 -6.00
C ILE A 84 -16.48 -13.58 -4.86
N TRP A 85 -15.15 -13.37 -4.84
CA TRP A 85 -14.30 -13.84 -3.78
C TRP A 85 -14.75 -13.31 -2.41
N PHE A 86 -14.93 -11.99 -2.29
CA PHE A 86 -15.33 -11.38 -1.01
C PHE A 86 -16.66 -11.96 -0.48
N ASN A 87 -17.63 -12.15 -1.38
CA ASN A 87 -18.92 -12.74 -1.02
C ASN A 87 -18.83 -14.25 -0.69
N SER A 88 -17.73 -14.93 -1.05
CA SER A 88 -17.48 -16.34 -0.71
C SER A 88 -16.81 -16.54 0.65
N LEU A 89 -16.35 -15.47 1.29
CA LEU A 89 -15.76 -15.54 2.63
C LEU A 89 -16.81 -16.00 3.65
N ASP A 90 -16.38 -16.84 4.61
CA ASP A 90 -17.27 -17.27 5.68
C ASP A 90 -17.72 -16.07 6.52
N PRO A 91 -19.03 -16.00 6.86
CA PRO A 91 -19.53 -14.97 7.76
C PRO A 91 -18.77 -14.97 9.08
N GLY A 92 -18.21 -13.82 9.46
CA GLY A 92 -17.48 -13.64 10.70
C GLY A 92 -15.98 -13.96 10.64
N CYS A 93 -15.40 -14.31 9.47
CA CYS A 93 -13.95 -14.38 9.32
C CYS A 93 -13.31 -12.98 9.31
N VAL A 94 -14.02 -11.96 8.80
CA VAL A 94 -13.59 -10.56 8.80
C VAL A 94 -14.25 -9.83 9.97
N ARG A 95 -13.53 -9.70 11.07
CA ARG A 95 -14.02 -9.06 12.33
C ARG A 95 -13.37 -7.71 12.57
N SER A 96 -12.29 -7.43 11.88
CA SER A 96 -11.51 -6.20 12.03
C SER A 96 -11.00 -5.72 10.67
N PRO A 97 -10.60 -4.44 10.56
CA PRO A 97 -9.89 -3.94 9.38
C PRO A 97 -8.62 -4.75 9.06
N GLN A 98 -7.93 -5.23 10.09
CA GLN A 98 -6.73 -6.06 9.96
C GLN A 98 -7.04 -7.42 9.32
N ASP A 99 -8.16 -8.07 9.73
CA ASP A 99 -8.61 -9.32 9.09
C ASP A 99 -8.92 -9.10 7.61
N MET A 100 -9.60 -8.00 7.28
CA MET A 100 -9.91 -7.64 5.89
C MET A 100 -8.64 -7.49 5.07
N ILE A 101 -7.66 -6.72 5.55
CA ILE A 101 -6.37 -6.52 4.88
C ILE A 101 -5.65 -7.86 4.73
N TYR A 102 -5.64 -8.69 5.77
CA TYR A 102 -5.01 -10.01 5.76
C TYR A 102 -5.62 -10.92 4.68
N TYR A 103 -6.94 -11.12 4.67
CA TYR A 103 -7.59 -11.99 3.69
C TYR A 103 -7.47 -11.47 2.27
N PHE A 104 -7.57 -10.14 2.08
CA PHE A 104 -7.43 -9.50 0.78
C PHE A 104 -5.99 -9.64 0.24
N SER A 105 -5.00 -9.36 1.08
CA SER A 105 -3.59 -9.53 0.71
C SER A 105 -3.24 -11.00 0.46
N ALA A 106 -3.72 -11.93 1.29
CA ALA A 106 -3.49 -13.36 1.08
C ALA A 106 -4.05 -13.85 -0.26
N LYS A 107 -5.17 -13.29 -0.72
CA LYS A 107 -5.80 -13.65 -2.00
C LYS A 107 -5.10 -13.02 -3.20
N TYR A 108 -4.83 -11.72 -3.17
CA TYR A 108 -4.37 -10.95 -4.34
C TYR A 108 -2.89 -10.59 -4.31
N PHE A 109 -2.23 -10.77 -3.15
CA PHE A 109 -0.80 -10.62 -2.99
C PHE A 109 -0.20 -11.84 -2.27
N PRO A 110 -0.26 -13.04 -2.87
CA PRO A 110 0.19 -14.28 -2.24
C PRO A 110 1.70 -14.29 -1.97
N ALA A 111 2.14 -15.18 -1.07
CA ALA A 111 3.51 -15.24 -0.55
C ALA A 111 4.59 -15.29 -1.65
N HIS A 112 4.34 -15.99 -2.77
CA HIS A 112 5.30 -16.04 -3.88
C HIS A 112 5.49 -14.67 -4.58
N LYS A 113 4.42 -13.87 -4.73
CA LYS A 113 4.50 -12.48 -5.25
C LYS A 113 5.27 -11.60 -4.26
N LYS A 114 5.03 -11.76 -2.95
CA LYS A 114 5.79 -11.06 -1.90
C LYS A 114 7.28 -11.39 -1.95
N GLN A 115 7.62 -12.66 -2.10
CA GLN A 115 9.02 -13.10 -2.21
C GLN A 115 9.69 -12.59 -3.50
N ALA A 116 8.97 -12.57 -4.62
CA ALA A 116 9.47 -12.01 -5.87
C ALA A 116 9.75 -10.50 -5.72
N ALA A 117 8.81 -9.73 -5.19
CA ALA A 117 8.98 -8.30 -4.95
C ALA A 117 10.13 -7.99 -3.98
N LEU A 118 10.28 -8.75 -2.88
CA LEU A 118 11.42 -8.63 -1.98
C LEU A 118 12.74 -8.89 -2.68
N ARG A 119 12.81 -9.94 -3.51
CA ARG A 119 14.02 -10.26 -4.28
C ARG A 119 14.37 -9.12 -5.24
N ASP A 120 13.39 -8.52 -5.91
CA ASP A 120 13.61 -7.41 -6.84
C ASP A 120 14.13 -6.16 -6.09
N ILE A 121 13.68 -5.91 -4.85
CA ILE A 121 14.21 -4.86 -3.99
C ILE A 121 15.64 -5.16 -3.57
N TYR A 122 15.93 -6.37 -3.06
CA TYR A 122 17.29 -6.73 -2.62
C TYR A 122 18.32 -6.77 -3.76
N ASN A 123 17.88 -7.09 -4.99
CA ASN A 123 18.71 -7.09 -6.19
C ASN A 123 18.64 -5.76 -6.95
N PHE A 124 18.23 -4.68 -6.28
CA PHE A 124 18.17 -3.36 -6.92
C PHE A 124 19.55 -2.95 -7.44
N VAL A 125 19.61 -2.59 -8.73
CA VAL A 125 20.80 -2.04 -9.39
C VAL A 125 20.35 -0.89 -10.27
N GLN A 126 21.12 0.21 -10.25
CA GLN A 126 20.94 1.34 -11.15
C GLN A 126 21.09 0.89 -12.60
N ILE A 127 20.15 1.26 -13.45
CA ILE A 127 20.16 0.93 -14.88
C ILE A 127 21.10 1.91 -15.61
N GLU A 128 21.70 1.46 -16.72
CA GLU A 128 22.53 2.31 -17.58
C GLU A 128 21.74 3.55 -18.04
N GLU A 129 22.37 4.72 -18.00
CA GLU A 129 21.75 6.03 -18.31
C GLU A 129 20.66 6.51 -17.32
N GLU A 130 20.35 5.74 -16.28
CA GLU A 130 19.41 6.16 -15.23
C GLU A 130 20.04 7.21 -14.32
N SER A 131 19.41 8.37 -14.17
CA SER A 131 19.87 9.39 -13.21
C SER A 131 19.62 8.93 -11.76
N LEU A 132 20.35 9.53 -10.81
CA LEU A 132 20.21 9.23 -9.40
C LEU A 132 18.76 9.43 -8.87
N PRO A 133 18.06 10.55 -9.21
CA PRO A 133 16.64 10.70 -8.85
C PRO A 133 15.73 9.64 -9.46
N GLN A 134 15.96 9.25 -10.72
CA GLN A 134 15.16 8.19 -11.36
C GLN A 134 15.36 6.84 -10.67
N ALA A 135 16.61 6.48 -10.36
CA ALA A 135 16.94 5.28 -9.61
C ALA A 135 16.26 5.26 -8.24
N TRP A 136 16.31 6.37 -7.49
CA TRP A 136 15.61 6.50 -6.21
C TRP A 136 14.11 6.36 -6.36
N GLY A 137 13.50 7.07 -7.32
CA GLY A 137 12.07 6.98 -7.61
C GLY A 137 11.63 5.56 -7.95
N ARG A 138 12.43 4.81 -8.73
CA ARG A 138 12.16 3.41 -9.07
C ARG A 138 12.25 2.49 -7.85
N LEU A 139 13.23 2.67 -6.96
CA LEU A 139 13.29 1.91 -5.70
C LEU A 139 12.06 2.19 -4.82
N LEU A 140 11.63 3.46 -4.72
CA LEU A 140 10.41 3.81 -3.98
C LEU A 140 9.16 3.15 -4.59
N GLN A 141 9.07 3.05 -5.92
CA GLN A 141 7.96 2.34 -6.58
C GLN A 141 7.96 0.84 -6.22
N LEU A 142 9.13 0.18 -6.20
CA LEU A 142 9.24 -1.23 -5.78
C LEU A 142 8.81 -1.41 -4.32
N LEU A 143 9.22 -0.52 -3.41
CA LEU A 143 8.84 -0.55 -2.00
C LEU A 143 7.32 -0.33 -1.84
N ASN A 144 6.76 0.65 -2.54
CA ASN A 144 5.33 0.95 -2.50
C ASN A 144 4.47 -0.16 -3.12
N ALA A 145 5.02 -0.98 -4.01
CA ALA A 145 4.32 -2.15 -4.55
C ALA A 145 4.27 -3.33 -3.58
N LEU A 146 5.04 -3.29 -2.48
CA LEU A 146 5.12 -4.36 -1.49
C LEU A 146 4.42 -3.97 -0.18
N PRO A 147 3.19 -4.47 0.09
CA PRO A 147 2.50 -4.22 1.35
C PRO A 147 3.30 -4.75 2.53
N ASP A 148 3.42 -3.93 3.56
CA ASP A 148 4.06 -4.32 4.84
C ASP A 148 5.45 -4.96 4.65
N HIS A 149 6.33 -4.33 3.85
CA HIS A 149 7.69 -4.81 3.72
C HIS A 149 8.43 -4.72 5.07
N PRO A 150 9.25 -5.73 5.42
CA PRO A 150 9.91 -5.78 6.72
C PRO A 150 11.15 -4.87 6.81
N LEU A 151 11.51 -4.19 5.71
CA LEU A 151 12.75 -3.43 5.60
C LEU A 151 12.69 -2.15 6.43
N LYS A 152 13.75 -1.88 7.17
CA LYS A 152 13.95 -0.63 7.88
C LYS A 152 14.55 0.43 6.94
N LYS A 153 14.40 1.71 7.28
CA LYS A 153 14.91 2.83 6.48
C LYS A 153 16.41 2.71 6.17
N ASN A 154 17.22 2.31 7.14
CA ASN A 154 18.66 2.12 6.91
C ASN A 154 18.97 0.98 5.93
N GLU A 155 18.22 -0.13 5.99
CA GLU A 155 18.37 -1.24 5.03
C GLU A 155 18.00 -0.80 3.61
N ILE A 156 16.96 0.02 3.45
CA ILE A 156 16.57 0.58 2.16
C ILE A 156 17.67 1.46 1.58
N LEU A 157 18.28 2.31 2.42
CA LEU A 157 19.38 3.19 2.01
C LEU A 157 20.64 2.38 1.65
N ASP A 158 20.95 1.32 2.39
CA ASP A 158 22.06 0.41 2.08
C ASP A 158 21.83 -0.31 0.74
N ILE A 159 20.61 -0.81 0.50
CA ILE A 159 20.23 -1.43 -0.78
C ILE A 159 20.41 -0.41 -1.92
N PHE A 160 19.90 0.81 -1.75
CA PHE A 160 20.02 1.86 -2.74
C PHE A 160 21.48 2.16 -3.06
N TYR A 161 22.27 2.52 -2.04
CA TYR A 161 23.68 2.90 -2.22
C TYR A 161 24.50 1.78 -2.85
N ASN A 162 24.33 0.54 -2.39
CA ASN A 162 25.06 -0.60 -2.92
C ASN A 162 24.71 -0.89 -4.38
N GLY A 163 23.46 -0.62 -4.79
CA GLY A 163 22.99 -0.79 -6.17
C GLY A 163 23.40 0.31 -7.15
N LEU A 164 23.96 1.42 -6.69
CA LEU A 164 24.41 2.53 -7.56
C LEU A 164 25.69 2.19 -8.32
N THR A 165 25.87 2.83 -9.47
CA THR A 165 27.16 2.87 -10.17
C THR A 165 28.20 3.65 -9.35
N ASP A 166 29.49 3.40 -9.59
CA ASP A 166 30.57 4.09 -8.87
C ASP A 166 30.49 5.62 -9.07
N ALA A 167 30.20 6.08 -10.29
CA ALA A 167 30.02 7.50 -10.59
C ALA A 167 28.85 8.12 -9.80
N SER A 168 27.74 7.39 -9.62
CA SER A 168 26.60 7.86 -8.84
C SER A 168 26.89 7.86 -7.33
N LYS A 169 27.70 6.91 -6.84
CA LYS A 169 28.19 6.91 -5.44
C LYS A 169 29.06 8.12 -5.17
N ASP A 170 30.06 8.36 -6.02
CA ASP A 170 30.97 9.53 -5.89
C ASP A 170 30.20 10.86 -5.91
N TYR A 171 29.21 10.96 -6.81
CA TYR A 171 28.35 12.14 -6.88
C TYR A 171 27.52 12.31 -5.61
N LEU A 172 26.90 11.23 -5.11
CA LEU A 172 26.08 11.25 -3.90
C LEU A 172 26.92 11.61 -2.66
N ASP A 173 28.13 11.04 -2.54
CA ASP A 173 29.06 11.34 -1.46
C ASP A 173 29.50 12.80 -1.52
N SER A 174 29.75 13.38 -2.71
CA SER A 174 30.08 14.78 -2.86
C SER A 174 28.95 15.73 -2.46
N CYS A 175 27.72 15.42 -2.86
CA CYS A 175 26.52 16.17 -2.48
C CYS A 175 26.23 16.06 -0.98
N ALA A 176 26.58 14.94 -0.37
CA ALA A 176 26.45 14.73 1.05
C ALA A 176 27.47 15.53 1.89
N GLY A 177 28.52 16.09 1.28
CA GLY A 177 29.59 16.85 1.97
C GLY A 177 30.49 16.00 2.86
N CYS A 178 30.30 14.68 2.87
CA CYS A 178 31.07 13.61 3.50
C CYS A 178 30.52 12.27 3.02
N VAL A 179 31.13 11.17 3.46
CA VAL A 179 30.67 9.81 3.11
C VAL A 179 29.18 9.66 3.44
N PHE A 180 28.38 9.27 2.46
CA PHE A 180 26.92 9.05 2.57
C PHE A 180 26.53 8.26 3.83
N ARG A 181 27.33 7.26 4.20
CA ARG A 181 27.11 6.39 5.36
C ARG A 181 27.30 7.06 6.73
N GLU A 182 27.88 8.26 6.77
CA GLU A 182 28.07 9.03 8.01
C GLU A 182 26.87 9.94 8.33
N ARG A 183 25.91 10.04 7.40
CA ARG A 183 24.69 10.83 7.60
C ARG A 183 23.60 10.02 8.27
N THR A 184 22.70 10.73 8.98
CA THR A 184 21.50 10.10 9.51
C THR A 184 20.56 9.72 8.36
N VAL A 185 19.78 8.66 8.57
CA VAL A 185 18.78 8.16 7.61
C VAL A 185 17.85 9.28 7.12
N ASP A 186 17.38 10.12 8.05
CA ASP A 186 16.45 11.21 7.72
C ASP A 186 17.11 12.30 6.84
N GLN A 187 18.40 12.60 7.04
CA GLN A 187 19.15 13.55 6.21
C GLN A 187 19.33 13.03 4.78
N VAL A 188 19.59 11.74 4.64
CA VAL A 188 19.76 11.12 3.32
C VAL A 188 18.44 11.04 2.58
N GLU A 189 17.38 10.61 3.25
CA GLU A 189 16.02 10.54 2.69
C GLU A 189 15.58 11.92 2.20
N LEU A 190 15.82 12.97 2.99
CA LEU A 190 15.53 14.35 2.61
C LEU A 190 16.34 14.80 1.37
N LEU A 191 17.62 14.47 1.32
CA LEU A 191 18.48 14.79 0.17
C LEU A 191 17.95 14.13 -1.12
N LEU A 192 17.67 12.84 -1.08
CA LEU A 192 17.19 12.08 -2.22
C LEU A 192 15.79 12.54 -2.67
N ASN A 193 14.89 12.83 -1.73
CA ASN A 193 13.57 13.33 -2.05
C ASN A 193 13.61 14.74 -2.66
N ASN A 194 14.52 15.61 -2.22
CA ASN A 194 14.71 16.92 -2.83
C ASN A 194 15.23 16.82 -4.27
N MET A 195 15.97 15.77 -4.60
CA MET A 195 16.42 15.53 -5.99
C MET A 195 15.29 15.07 -6.91
N LEU A 196 14.19 14.52 -6.38
CA LEU A 196 13.01 14.15 -7.17
C LEU A 196 12.15 15.35 -7.57
N THR A 197 12.25 16.46 -6.84
CA THR A 197 11.40 17.65 -7.00
C THR A 197 12.03 18.75 -7.85
N ASN A 198 13.30 18.59 -8.22
CA ASN A 198 14.06 19.50 -9.09
C ASN A 198 14.29 18.91 -10.47
#